data_09c873f3bdd2012e67201d9f5582ad29
#
_entry.id   09c873f3bdd2012e67201d9f5582ad29
#
_cell.length_a   1.000
_cell.length_b   1.000
_cell.length_c   1.000
_cell.angle_alpha   90.00
_cell.angle_beta   90.00
_cell.angle_gamma   90.00
#
_symmetry.space_group_name_H-M   'P 1'
#
loop_
_entity.id
_entity.type
_entity.pdbx_description
1 polymer ?
#
loop_
_entity_poly.entity_id
_entity_poly.type
_entity_poly.pdbx_seq_one_letter_code
_entity_poly.pdbx_strand_id
1 'polypeptide(L)'
;AASTLLGLSALPTDHPQNVGMLGMHGNYGPNIKNQECDLLVAVGMRFDDRVTGNPAHFGANAKVIHLEIDPAEIGKIIPADVAVVGDVKRSLPLITERIRKRDHSQWIAGFRACDQIEYEAVIRKAVHPAEGRIRMGEAVAAVARAYRNDAVLVTDVGQQQMNAARYFGFRRTRSVVTSGGLGTMGFGLPAAIGAKLGAPDRE
;
A
#
# COMPACT_ATOMS: atom_id res chain seq x y z
N ALA A 1 -5.34 5.71 -5.83
CA ALA A 1 -4.49 5.85 -4.64
C ALA A 1 -3.48 4.71 -4.60
N ALA A 2 -2.24 5.03 -4.24
CA ALA A 2 -1.22 4.06 -3.88
C ALA A 2 -1.18 3.92 -2.35
N SER A 3 -0.89 2.72 -1.85
CA SER A 3 -0.77 2.46 -0.41
C SER A 3 0.68 2.25 -0.02
N THR A 4 1.06 2.68 1.19
CA THR A 4 2.28 2.18 1.84
C THR A 4 2.01 0.77 2.39
N LEU A 5 3.04 0.09 2.92
CA LEU A 5 2.87 -1.21 3.58
C LEU A 5 1.78 -1.17 4.68
N LEU A 6 1.83 -0.16 5.55
CA LEU A 6 0.83 0.00 6.63
C LEU A 6 -0.51 0.55 6.13
N GLY A 7 -0.54 1.12 4.92
CA GLY A 7 -1.77 1.58 4.26
C GLY A 7 -2.49 0.49 3.46
N LEU A 8 -1.92 -0.71 3.34
CA LEU A 8 -2.58 -1.83 2.67
C LEU A 8 -3.95 -2.10 3.28
N SER A 9 -4.90 -2.51 2.46
CA SER A 9 -6.32 -2.69 2.80
C SER A 9 -7.09 -1.40 3.17
N ALA A 10 -6.50 -0.20 3.08
CA ALA A 10 -7.28 1.04 3.17
C ALA A 10 -8.32 1.14 2.05
N LEU A 11 -7.99 0.59 0.87
CA LEU A 11 -8.90 0.36 -0.24
C LEU A 11 -8.88 -1.12 -0.61
N PRO A 12 -10.00 -1.71 -1.07
CA PRO A 12 -10.01 -3.04 -1.65
C PRO A 12 -9.01 -3.14 -2.80
N THR A 13 -8.37 -4.31 -2.96
CA THR A 13 -7.36 -4.50 -4.00
C THR A 13 -7.95 -4.35 -5.41
N ASP A 14 -9.21 -4.74 -5.60
CA ASP A 14 -9.95 -4.65 -6.86
C ASP A 14 -10.65 -3.30 -7.08
N HIS A 15 -10.50 -2.34 -6.17
CA HIS A 15 -11.06 -1.01 -6.36
C HIS A 15 -10.43 -0.32 -7.58
N PRO A 16 -11.22 0.25 -8.52
CA PRO A 16 -10.69 0.79 -9.79
C PRO A 16 -9.66 1.91 -9.62
N GLN A 17 -9.66 2.61 -8.50
CA GLN A 17 -8.68 3.66 -8.17
C GLN A 17 -7.55 3.16 -7.26
N ASN A 18 -7.51 1.89 -6.89
CA ASN A 18 -6.36 1.30 -6.25
C ASN A 18 -5.29 1.00 -7.31
N VAL A 19 -4.11 1.54 -7.14
CA VAL A 19 -2.99 1.36 -8.07
C VAL A 19 -1.84 0.56 -7.47
N GLY A 20 -2.06 -0.06 -6.30
CA GLY A 20 -1.10 -0.95 -5.65
C GLY A 20 -0.30 -0.29 -4.54
N MET A 21 0.80 -0.95 -4.18
CA MET A 21 1.69 -0.55 -3.10
C MET A 21 2.90 0.22 -3.63
N LEU A 22 3.26 1.29 -2.93
CA LEU A 22 4.44 2.12 -3.19
C LEU A 22 5.61 1.65 -2.34
N GLY A 23 6.84 1.88 -2.80
CA GLY A 23 8.07 1.65 -2.05
C GLY A 23 8.89 0.46 -2.53
N MET A 24 9.89 0.07 -1.73
CA MET A 24 10.92 -0.93 -2.07
C MET A 24 10.33 -2.29 -2.50
N HIS A 25 9.27 -2.73 -1.85
CA HIS A 25 8.58 -3.99 -2.16
C HIS A 25 7.27 -3.75 -2.91
N GLY A 26 7.05 -2.52 -3.36
CA GLY A 26 5.82 -2.10 -4.02
C GLY A 26 5.75 -2.52 -5.49
N ASN A 27 4.67 -2.08 -6.11
CA ASN A 27 4.37 -2.34 -7.51
C ASN A 27 5.14 -1.37 -8.43
N TYR A 28 5.35 -1.79 -9.66
CA TYR A 28 6.07 -1.00 -10.67
C TYR A 28 5.35 0.33 -10.96
N GLY A 29 4.03 0.27 -11.21
CA GLY A 29 3.23 1.44 -11.54
C GLY A 29 3.33 2.59 -10.53
N PRO A 30 3.01 2.37 -9.24
CA PRO A 30 3.12 3.41 -8.21
C PRO A 30 4.51 4.03 -8.12
N ASN A 31 5.57 3.21 -8.18
CA ASN A 31 6.94 3.70 -8.07
C ASN A 31 7.35 4.59 -9.25
N ILE A 32 6.94 4.23 -10.47
CA ILE A 32 7.24 5.05 -11.66
C ILE A 32 6.36 6.30 -11.72
N LYS A 33 5.04 6.14 -11.53
CA LYS A 33 4.10 7.25 -11.64
C LYS A 33 4.23 8.31 -10.56
N ASN A 34 4.78 7.94 -9.39
CA ASN A 34 5.14 8.92 -8.37
C ASN A 34 6.16 9.95 -8.88
N GLN A 35 7.04 9.57 -9.82
CA GLN A 35 8.02 10.50 -10.40
C GLN A 35 7.39 11.44 -11.47
N GLU A 36 6.23 11.08 -12.00
CA GLU A 36 5.55 11.81 -13.07
C GLU A 36 4.41 12.70 -12.54
N CYS A 37 4.03 12.58 -11.27
CA CYS A 37 2.91 13.35 -10.73
C CYS A 37 3.30 14.82 -10.51
N ASP A 38 2.33 15.70 -10.69
CA ASP A 38 2.42 17.14 -10.42
C ASP A 38 1.91 17.51 -9.02
N LEU A 39 1.11 16.63 -8.42
CA LEU A 39 0.57 16.76 -7.08
C LEU A 39 0.62 15.43 -6.33
N LEU A 40 1.26 15.45 -5.16
CA LEU A 40 1.30 14.34 -4.22
C LEU A 40 0.49 14.70 -2.97
N VAL A 41 -0.58 13.97 -2.73
CA VAL A 41 -1.35 14.10 -1.49
C VAL A 41 -0.98 12.94 -0.57
N ALA A 42 -0.13 13.20 0.41
CA ALA A 42 0.31 12.23 1.41
C ALA A 42 -0.65 12.25 2.60
N VAL A 43 -1.21 11.08 2.92
CA VAL A 43 -2.24 10.92 3.96
C VAL A 43 -1.75 9.94 5.01
N GLY A 44 -1.39 10.45 6.20
CA GLY A 44 -0.86 9.65 7.31
C GLY A 44 0.42 8.90 6.94
N MET A 45 1.30 9.53 6.17
CA MET A 45 2.51 8.92 5.62
C MET A 45 3.75 9.68 6.09
N ARG A 46 4.63 9.02 6.83
CA ARG A 46 5.86 9.64 7.37
C ARG A 46 7.04 9.72 6.39
N PHE A 47 6.86 9.35 5.13
CA PHE A 47 7.92 9.33 4.11
C PHE A 47 9.15 8.49 4.49
N ASP A 48 8.89 7.30 4.99
CA ASP A 48 9.90 6.31 5.37
C ASP A 48 10.87 5.99 4.21
N ASP A 49 12.13 5.73 4.51
CA ASP A 49 13.16 5.42 3.51
C ASP A 49 12.86 4.16 2.69
N ARG A 50 12.08 3.21 3.25
CA ARG A 50 11.61 2.02 2.53
C ARG A 50 10.57 2.35 1.45
N VAL A 51 9.97 3.52 1.53
CA VAL A 51 9.02 4.03 0.53
C VAL A 51 9.68 5.02 -0.40
N THR A 52 10.42 5.98 0.13
CA THR A 52 11.00 7.07 -0.66
C THR A 52 12.28 6.67 -1.39
N GLY A 53 13.05 5.74 -0.83
CA GLY A 53 14.43 5.56 -1.26
C GLY A 53 15.22 6.85 -1.06
N ASN A 54 15.80 7.38 -2.13
CA ASN A 54 16.45 8.69 -2.09
C ASN A 54 15.40 9.81 -2.11
N PRO A 55 15.24 10.58 -1.02
CA PRO A 55 14.23 11.64 -0.93
C PRO A 55 14.35 12.72 -2.01
N ALA A 56 15.56 12.99 -2.50
CA ALA A 56 15.79 13.99 -3.55
C ALA A 56 15.12 13.64 -4.89
N HIS A 57 14.79 12.37 -5.10
CA HIS A 57 14.16 11.89 -6.32
C HIS A 57 12.70 11.49 -6.13
N PHE A 58 12.19 11.48 -4.90
CA PHE A 58 10.83 11.06 -4.61
C PHE A 58 9.84 12.17 -4.90
N GLY A 59 9.01 12.01 -5.94
CA GLY A 59 8.04 13.03 -6.34
C GLY A 59 8.65 14.40 -6.61
N ALA A 60 9.86 14.45 -7.16
CA ALA A 60 10.67 15.66 -7.26
C ALA A 60 10.01 16.82 -8.01
N ASN A 61 9.05 16.54 -8.87
CA ASN A 61 8.30 17.53 -9.66
C ASN A 61 6.92 17.85 -9.06
N ALA A 62 6.54 17.18 -7.97
CA ALA A 62 5.22 17.33 -7.39
C ALA A 62 5.14 18.44 -6.35
N LYS A 63 4.01 19.15 -6.32
CA LYS A 63 3.58 19.84 -5.12
C LYS A 63 3.12 18.83 -4.07
N VAL A 64 3.46 19.06 -2.81
CA VAL A 64 3.17 18.10 -1.73
C VAL A 64 2.17 18.68 -0.74
N ILE A 65 1.01 18.04 -0.63
CA ILE A 65 0.05 18.26 0.46
C ILE A 65 0.24 17.14 1.47
N HIS A 66 0.63 17.45 2.68
CA HIS A 66 0.88 16.46 3.73
C HIS A 66 -0.18 16.55 4.83
N LEU A 67 -1.04 15.54 4.91
CA LEU A 67 -2.04 15.39 5.97
C LEU A 67 -1.49 14.41 7.00
N GLU A 68 -1.21 14.90 8.20
CA GLU A 68 -0.60 14.10 9.27
C GLU A 68 -1.14 14.55 10.64
N ILE A 69 -1.32 13.60 11.54
CA ILE A 69 -1.76 13.89 12.90
C ILE A 69 -0.60 14.36 13.79
N ASP A 70 0.60 13.86 13.51
CA ASP A 70 1.82 14.26 14.23
C ASP A 70 2.50 15.45 13.51
N PRO A 71 2.50 16.63 14.10
CA PRO A 71 3.15 17.80 13.48
C PRO A 71 4.68 17.61 13.30
N ALA A 72 5.31 16.72 14.06
CA ALA A 72 6.74 16.44 13.96
C ALA A 72 7.12 15.65 12.68
N GLU A 73 6.18 15.00 12.03
CA GLU A 73 6.41 14.30 10.76
C GLU A 73 6.23 15.22 9.53
N ILE A 74 5.57 16.34 9.67
CA ILE A 74 5.34 17.30 8.56
C ILE A 74 6.67 17.89 8.09
N GLY A 75 6.98 17.70 6.81
CA GLY A 75 8.18 18.28 6.19
C GLY A 75 9.51 17.70 6.66
N LYS A 76 9.48 16.66 7.49
CA LYS A 76 10.69 16.06 8.09
C LYS A 76 11.62 15.42 7.06
N ILE A 77 11.09 14.72 6.09
CA ILE A 77 11.84 14.01 5.04
C ILE A 77 11.58 14.65 3.68
N ILE A 78 10.34 14.83 3.31
CA ILE A 78 9.93 15.49 2.07
C ILE A 78 9.29 16.84 2.45
N PRO A 79 9.78 17.97 1.96
CA PRO A 79 9.17 19.27 2.22
C PRO A 79 7.69 19.28 1.79
N ALA A 80 6.83 19.85 2.61
CA ALA A 80 5.41 20.00 2.30
C ALA A 80 5.13 21.43 1.82
N ASP A 81 4.51 21.57 0.65
CA ASP A 81 3.99 22.87 0.18
C ASP A 81 2.76 23.28 0.99
N VAL A 82 1.95 22.32 1.39
CA VAL A 82 0.77 22.54 2.25
C VAL A 82 0.76 21.48 3.36
N ALA A 83 0.78 21.93 4.59
CA ALA A 83 0.66 21.11 5.78
C ALA A 83 -0.76 21.13 6.31
N VAL A 84 -1.33 19.93 6.57
CA VAL A 84 -2.63 19.77 7.22
C VAL A 84 -2.45 18.91 8.46
N VAL A 85 -2.25 19.55 9.61
CA VAL A 85 -2.10 18.87 10.89
C VAL A 85 -3.47 18.53 11.46
N GLY A 86 -3.73 17.24 11.70
CA GLY A 86 -4.97 16.79 12.31
C GLY A 86 -5.40 15.39 11.91
N ASP A 87 -6.50 14.94 12.52
CA ASP A 87 -7.10 13.64 12.20
C ASP A 87 -7.68 13.64 10.78
N VAL A 88 -7.18 12.72 9.95
CA VAL A 88 -7.61 12.50 8.57
C VAL A 88 -9.10 12.23 8.45
N LYS A 89 -9.71 11.59 9.45
CA LYS A 89 -11.17 11.41 9.53
C LYS A 89 -11.94 12.73 9.48
N ARG A 90 -11.32 13.80 9.96
CA ARG A 90 -11.92 15.16 9.98
C ARG A 90 -11.51 15.98 8.76
N SER A 91 -10.24 15.90 8.36
CA SER A 91 -9.71 16.75 7.29
C SER A 91 -10.11 16.28 5.89
N LEU A 92 -10.14 14.97 5.61
CA LEU A 92 -10.52 14.47 4.27
C LEU A 92 -11.95 14.83 3.84
N PRO A 93 -12.98 14.70 4.69
CA PRO A 93 -14.34 15.16 4.32
C PRO A 93 -14.38 16.64 3.95
N LEU A 94 -13.72 17.50 4.74
CA LEU A 94 -13.68 18.94 4.48
C LEU A 94 -12.99 19.29 3.15
N ILE A 95 -11.96 18.55 2.79
CA ILE A 95 -11.30 18.69 1.49
C ILE A 95 -12.23 18.21 0.38
N THR A 96 -12.86 17.05 0.56
CA THR A 96 -13.75 16.44 -0.43
C THR A 96 -14.93 17.33 -0.78
N GLU A 97 -15.51 18.05 0.19
CA GLU A 97 -16.59 19.01 -0.02
C GLU A 97 -16.19 20.19 -0.91
N ARG A 98 -14.88 20.52 -0.96
CA ARG A 98 -14.36 21.70 -1.66
C ARG A 98 -13.76 21.38 -3.02
N ILE A 99 -13.48 20.11 -3.33
CA ILE A 99 -12.94 19.70 -4.62
C ILE A 99 -14.06 19.30 -5.59
N ARG A 100 -13.82 19.52 -6.88
CA ARG A 100 -14.71 19.06 -7.94
C ARG A 100 -14.24 17.71 -8.45
N LYS A 101 -15.16 16.79 -8.67
CA LYS A 101 -14.87 15.54 -9.37
C LYS A 101 -14.34 15.85 -10.77
N ARG A 102 -13.21 15.23 -11.11
CA ARG A 102 -12.60 15.31 -12.44
C ARG A 102 -12.39 13.91 -12.98
N ASP A 103 -12.28 13.81 -14.29
CA ASP A 103 -11.90 12.58 -14.94
C ASP A 103 -10.38 12.43 -14.92
N HIS A 104 -9.91 11.32 -14.38
CA HIS A 104 -8.51 10.91 -14.35
C HIS A 104 -8.28 9.57 -15.04
N SER A 105 -9.18 9.19 -15.95
CA SER A 105 -9.14 7.89 -16.66
C SER A 105 -7.81 7.67 -17.39
N GLN A 106 -7.30 8.70 -18.06
CA GLN A 106 -6.02 8.65 -18.77
C GLN A 106 -4.85 8.41 -17.79
N TRP A 107 -4.85 9.07 -16.62
CA TRP A 107 -3.85 8.87 -15.59
C TRP A 107 -3.89 7.44 -15.05
N ILE A 108 -5.08 6.92 -14.78
CA ILE A 108 -5.28 5.53 -14.32
C ILE A 108 -4.88 4.53 -15.40
N ALA A 109 -5.16 4.80 -16.69
CA ALA A 109 -4.73 3.94 -17.80
C ALA A 109 -3.20 3.79 -17.85
N GLY A 110 -2.45 4.85 -17.51
CA GLY A 110 -0.99 4.78 -17.38
C GLY A 110 -0.52 3.78 -16.29
N PHE A 111 -1.21 3.70 -15.16
CA PHE A 111 -0.93 2.66 -14.16
C PHE A 111 -1.25 1.27 -14.69
N ARG A 112 -2.37 1.09 -15.38
CA ARG A 112 -2.77 -0.22 -15.95
C ARG A 112 -1.75 -0.72 -16.99
N ALA A 113 -1.15 0.17 -17.76
CA ALA A 113 -0.05 -0.19 -18.66
C ALA A 113 1.19 -0.69 -17.87
N CYS A 114 1.52 -0.04 -16.76
CA CYS A 114 2.58 -0.50 -15.86
C CYS A 114 2.24 -1.86 -15.21
N ASP A 115 0.99 -2.07 -14.81
CA ASP A 115 0.52 -3.34 -14.23
C ASP A 115 0.73 -4.49 -15.22
N GLN A 116 0.47 -4.29 -16.52
CA GLN A 116 0.68 -5.29 -17.55
C GLN A 116 2.17 -5.63 -17.71
N ILE A 117 3.04 -4.63 -17.73
CA ILE A 117 4.50 -4.82 -17.80
C ILE A 117 4.98 -5.63 -16.59
N GLU A 118 4.54 -5.26 -15.39
CA GLU A 118 4.91 -5.93 -14.15
C GLU A 118 4.39 -7.36 -14.11
N TYR A 119 3.15 -7.59 -14.56
CA TYR A 119 2.55 -8.92 -14.62
C TYR A 119 3.41 -9.87 -15.47
N GLU A 120 3.77 -9.47 -16.68
CA GLU A 120 4.57 -10.30 -17.58
C GLU A 120 6.00 -10.54 -17.08
N ALA A 121 6.63 -9.49 -16.54
CA ALA A 121 8.03 -9.57 -16.11
C ALA A 121 8.21 -10.34 -14.80
N VAL A 122 7.29 -10.18 -13.83
CA VAL A 122 7.46 -10.59 -12.44
C VAL A 122 6.32 -11.45 -11.92
N ILE A 123 5.06 -10.93 -11.95
CA ILE A 123 3.96 -11.53 -11.20
C ILE A 123 3.59 -12.89 -11.75
N ARG A 124 3.48 -13.03 -13.05
CA ARG A 124 3.15 -14.31 -13.70
C ARG A 124 4.08 -15.43 -13.26
N LYS A 125 5.39 -15.16 -13.22
CA LYS A 125 6.40 -16.14 -12.81
C LYS A 125 6.37 -16.44 -11.31
N ALA A 126 5.96 -15.48 -10.50
CA ALA A 126 5.90 -15.62 -9.05
C ALA A 126 4.65 -16.35 -8.57
N VAL A 127 3.51 -16.16 -9.25
CA VAL A 127 2.19 -16.63 -8.82
C VAL A 127 1.68 -17.81 -9.66
N HIS A 128 2.14 -17.93 -10.91
CA HIS A 128 1.77 -18.98 -11.86
C HIS A 128 3.03 -19.60 -12.49
N PRO A 129 3.91 -20.23 -11.71
CA PRO A 129 5.07 -20.91 -12.26
C PRO A 129 4.61 -22.10 -13.13
N ALA A 130 5.25 -22.29 -14.28
CA ALA A 130 4.92 -23.40 -15.17
C ALA A 130 5.42 -24.73 -14.62
N GLU A 131 6.55 -24.73 -13.91
CA GLU A 131 7.22 -25.93 -13.41
C GLU A 131 7.99 -25.63 -12.11
N GLY A 132 8.33 -26.68 -11.37
CA GLY A 132 9.25 -26.62 -10.25
C GLY A 132 8.58 -26.67 -8.87
N ARG A 133 9.29 -26.15 -7.86
CA ARG A 133 8.80 -26.08 -6.48
C ARG A 133 7.84 -24.93 -6.30
N ILE A 134 6.89 -25.08 -5.38
CA ILE A 134 5.97 -24.00 -4.98
C ILE A 134 6.76 -22.76 -4.59
N ARG A 135 6.44 -21.64 -5.19
CA ARG A 135 7.01 -20.34 -4.86
C ARG A 135 6.19 -19.65 -3.77
N MET A 136 6.82 -18.79 -3.00
CA MET A 136 6.15 -18.07 -1.90
C MET A 136 4.97 -17.22 -2.40
N GLY A 137 5.11 -16.53 -3.52
CA GLY A 137 4.01 -15.75 -4.13
C GLY A 137 2.84 -16.63 -4.53
N GLU A 138 3.09 -17.83 -5.07
CA GLU A 138 2.06 -18.82 -5.42
C GLU A 138 1.31 -19.29 -4.16
N ALA A 139 2.04 -19.64 -3.09
CA ALA A 139 1.45 -20.08 -1.83
C ALA A 139 0.57 -18.96 -1.22
N VAL A 140 1.07 -17.72 -1.18
CA VAL A 140 0.30 -16.57 -0.69
C VAL A 140 -0.97 -16.34 -1.52
N ALA A 141 -0.85 -16.35 -2.85
CA ALA A 141 -2.00 -16.17 -3.73
C ALA A 141 -3.01 -17.33 -3.62
N ALA A 142 -2.56 -18.55 -3.38
CA ALA A 142 -3.43 -19.71 -3.16
C ALA A 142 -4.24 -19.55 -1.86
N VAL A 143 -3.59 -19.15 -0.77
CA VAL A 143 -4.26 -18.84 0.51
C VAL A 143 -5.26 -17.70 0.32
N ALA A 144 -4.87 -16.60 -0.30
CA ALA A 144 -5.75 -15.46 -0.55
C ALA A 144 -7.01 -15.87 -1.33
N ARG A 145 -6.86 -16.70 -2.37
CA ARG A 145 -7.99 -17.23 -3.15
C ARG A 145 -8.90 -18.16 -2.32
N ALA A 146 -8.31 -19.03 -1.50
CA ALA A 146 -9.07 -19.97 -0.66
C ALA A 146 -10.01 -19.22 0.29
N TYR A 147 -9.56 -18.10 0.82
CA TYR A 147 -10.36 -17.21 1.68
C TYR A 147 -11.05 -16.07 0.91
N ARG A 148 -11.11 -16.14 -0.42
CA ARG A 148 -11.78 -15.14 -1.28
C ARG A 148 -11.32 -13.70 -1.03
N ASN A 149 -10.05 -13.51 -0.67
CA ASN A 149 -9.46 -12.22 -0.29
C ASN A 149 -10.16 -11.51 0.90
N ASP A 150 -10.82 -12.27 1.78
CA ASP A 150 -11.62 -11.72 2.88
C ASP A 150 -11.05 -11.99 4.27
N ALA A 151 -9.92 -12.68 4.37
CA ALA A 151 -9.22 -12.93 5.62
C ALA A 151 -8.47 -11.69 6.13
N VAL A 152 -8.15 -11.69 7.42
CA VAL A 152 -7.20 -10.77 8.03
C VAL A 152 -5.80 -11.36 7.87
N LEU A 153 -4.97 -10.70 7.08
CA LEU A 153 -3.57 -11.07 6.93
C LEU A 153 -2.77 -10.61 8.15
N VAL A 154 -2.21 -11.55 8.89
CA VAL A 154 -1.25 -11.25 9.96
C VAL A 154 0.12 -11.75 9.53
N THR A 155 1.15 -10.92 9.57
CA THR A 155 2.50 -11.31 9.20
C THR A 155 3.47 -11.16 10.38
N ASP A 156 4.43 -12.07 10.44
CA ASP A 156 5.69 -11.82 11.12
C ASP A 156 6.62 -11.01 10.21
N VAL A 157 7.90 -10.97 10.47
CA VAL A 157 8.90 -10.21 9.72
C VAL A 157 9.76 -11.11 8.86
N GLY A 158 10.06 -10.68 7.63
CA GLY A 158 10.93 -11.39 6.70
C GLY A 158 10.36 -11.46 5.28
N GLN A 159 10.89 -12.37 4.47
CA GLN A 159 10.48 -12.52 3.06
C GLN A 159 9.00 -12.85 2.89
N GLN A 160 8.42 -13.62 3.81
CA GLN A 160 6.99 -13.93 3.81
C GLN A 160 6.13 -12.66 3.96
N GLN A 161 6.56 -11.69 4.78
CA GLN A 161 5.88 -10.41 4.94
C GLN A 161 5.83 -9.64 3.61
N MET A 162 6.96 -9.55 2.92
CA MET A 162 7.08 -8.84 1.63
C MET A 162 6.23 -9.51 0.54
N ASN A 163 6.27 -10.84 0.48
CA ASN A 163 5.46 -11.60 -0.48
C ASN A 163 3.96 -11.51 -0.14
N ALA A 164 3.61 -11.58 1.14
CA ALA A 164 2.24 -11.44 1.59
C ALA A 164 1.70 -10.03 1.26
N ALA A 165 2.45 -8.98 1.55
CA ALA A 165 2.07 -7.60 1.22
C ALA A 165 1.84 -7.40 -0.30
N ARG A 166 2.61 -8.11 -1.14
CA ARG A 166 2.57 -7.96 -2.59
C ARG A 166 1.50 -8.81 -3.29
N TYR A 167 1.25 -10.01 -2.80
CA TYR A 167 0.44 -11.02 -3.50
C TYR A 167 -0.87 -11.38 -2.80
N PHE A 168 -1.10 -10.89 -1.59
CA PHE A 168 -2.37 -11.10 -0.91
C PHE A 168 -3.39 -10.03 -1.31
N GLY A 169 -4.58 -10.44 -1.73
CA GLY A 169 -5.67 -9.53 -2.06
C GLY A 169 -6.51 -9.18 -0.82
N PHE A 170 -7.09 -7.99 -0.82
CA PHE A 170 -7.96 -7.49 0.26
C PHE A 170 -9.29 -6.99 -0.28
N ARG A 171 -10.39 -7.49 0.25
CA ARG A 171 -11.76 -7.04 -0.09
C ARG A 171 -12.31 -6.05 0.93
N ARG A 172 -11.86 -6.11 2.17
CA ARG A 172 -12.31 -5.23 3.26
C ARG A 172 -11.15 -4.40 3.78
N THR A 173 -11.51 -3.25 4.36
CA THR A 173 -10.58 -2.43 5.13
C THR A 173 -10.16 -3.14 6.43
N ARG A 174 -9.07 -2.69 7.04
CA ARG A 174 -8.53 -3.24 8.29
C ARG A 174 -8.29 -4.75 8.21
N SER A 175 -7.68 -5.19 7.11
CA SER A 175 -7.38 -6.61 6.85
C SER A 175 -5.89 -6.93 6.90
N VAL A 176 -5.05 -6.00 7.36
CA VAL A 176 -3.60 -6.20 7.51
C VAL A 176 -3.18 -5.86 8.93
N VAL A 177 -2.48 -6.80 9.56
CA VAL A 177 -1.85 -6.64 10.87
C VAL A 177 -0.38 -7.02 10.73
N THR A 178 0.53 -6.08 10.89
CA THR A 178 1.96 -6.30 10.65
C THR A 178 2.80 -5.34 11.47
N SER A 179 3.98 -5.80 11.91
CA SER A 179 5.01 -4.94 12.53
C SER A 179 5.84 -4.25 11.43
N GLY A 180 5.18 -3.57 10.49
CA GLY A 180 5.83 -2.93 9.35
C GLY A 180 6.66 -1.68 9.68
N GLY A 181 6.47 -1.11 10.86
CA GLY A 181 7.24 0.05 11.32
C GLY A 181 8.56 -0.36 11.98
N LEU A 182 8.49 -1.17 13.03
CA LEU A 182 9.66 -1.59 13.81
C LEU A 182 10.26 -2.92 13.35
N GLY A 183 9.53 -3.72 12.58
CA GLY A 183 10.01 -5.01 12.08
C GLY A 183 10.30 -6.02 13.20
N THR A 184 9.40 -6.11 14.19
CA THR A 184 9.60 -6.95 15.37
C THR A 184 9.36 -8.42 15.04
N MET A 185 10.40 -9.25 15.08
CA MET A 185 10.29 -10.69 14.93
C MET A 185 9.56 -11.31 16.13
N GLY A 186 8.72 -12.33 15.87
CA GLY A 186 7.86 -12.93 16.89
C GLY A 186 6.52 -12.22 17.08
N PHE A 187 6.26 -11.15 16.33
CA PHE A 187 5.00 -10.40 16.35
C PHE A 187 3.82 -11.22 15.83
N GLY A 188 4.05 -12.05 14.82
CA GLY A 188 2.98 -12.67 14.01
C GLY A 188 2.00 -13.52 14.83
N LEU A 189 2.49 -14.43 15.67
CA LEU A 189 1.64 -15.35 16.43
C LEU A 189 0.75 -14.63 17.46
N PRO A 190 1.26 -13.80 18.40
CA PRO A 190 0.42 -13.09 19.34
C PRO A 190 -0.55 -12.11 18.65
N ALA A 191 -0.11 -11.48 17.56
CA ALA A 191 -0.96 -10.59 16.79
C ALA A 191 -2.10 -11.34 16.08
N ALA A 192 -1.87 -12.57 15.59
CA ALA A 192 -2.91 -13.40 15.00
C ALA A 192 -3.97 -13.82 16.02
N ILE A 193 -3.54 -14.18 17.24
CA ILE A 193 -4.45 -14.47 18.34
C ILE A 193 -5.30 -13.23 18.67
N GLY A 194 -4.66 -12.07 18.80
CA GLY A 194 -5.34 -10.80 19.03
C GLY A 194 -6.32 -10.42 17.91
N ALA A 195 -5.94 -10.61 16.66
CA ALA A 195 -6.80 -10.36 15.51
C ALA A 195 -8.04 -11.26 15.51
N LYS A 196 -7.88 -12.55 15.83
CA LYS A 196 -9.02 -13.49 15.93
C LYS A 196 -9.96 -13.16 17.08
N LEU A 197 -9.41 -12.72 18.23
CA LEU A 197 -10.22 -12.26 19.36
C LEU A 197 -10.97 -10.95 19.06
N GLY A 198 -10.32 -10.02 18.35
CA GLY A 198 -10.90 -8.73 17.99
C GLY A 198 -11.88 -8.78 16.82
N ALA A 199 -11.81 -9.83 16.00
CA ALA A 199 -12.67 -10.05 14.85
C ALA A 199 -13.04 -11.53 14.72
N PRO A 200 -13.84 -12.07 15.65
CA PRO A 200 -14.12 -13.52 15.74
C PRO A 200 -14.84 -14.07 14.50
N ASP A 201 -15.57 -13.24 13.78
CA ASP A 201 -16.32 -13.62 12.57
C ASP A 201 -15.46 -13.61 11.29
N ARG A 202 -14.16 -13.31 11.42
CA ARG A 202 -13.21 -13.26 10.30
C ARG A 202 -12.13 -14.33 10.45
N GLU A 203 -11.65 -14.84 9.33
CA GLU A 203 -10.46 -15.69 9.27
C GLU A 203 -9.18 -14.88 9.21
#